data_ee492d71de35c93b21e89d578295dd70
#
_entry.id   ee492d71de35c93b21e89d578295dd70
#
_cell.length_a   1.000
_cell.length_b   1.000
_cell.length_c   1.000
_cell.angle_alpha   90.00
_cell.angle_beta   90.00
_cell.angle_gamma   90.00
#
_symmetry.space_group_name_H-M   'P 1'
#
loop_
_entity.id
_entity.type
_entity.pdbx_description
1 polymer ?
#
loop_
_entity_poly.entity_id
_entity_poly.type
_entity_poly.pdbx_seq_one_letter_code
_entity_poly.pdbx_strand_id
1 'polypeptide(L)'
;SIDIKDFNTFSNAWQSQDITYELGPVSGQVPFFTPEFDGIYDLKDGMAFYYMWHWDYNQLGKTIVNTKLKQGNKIDISHSTDRLTVKPPNGARAAEIIINYPADEMLMLPRSISMEQGANSRLSKIDTVSGRILLHQIVSDEEIVFDLNSYSRNQSNLDISYQFVDQNNNTVSSGYLDYELKPIPGTFALKDNYPNPFNPSTTIRFDLPTDAMVNIIIYDITGREVARPLSTRKNAGYHSAVWNSKNFNGESVSAGIYFYQIQTKEFVRSKKMLLLK
;
A
#
# COMPACT_ATOMS: atom_id res chain seq x y z
N SER A 1 -28.73 -4.85 0.55
CA SER A 1 -27.32 -5.17 0.86
C SER A 1 -26.82 -4.25 1.97
N ILE A 2 -25.96 -4.78 2.83
CA ILE A 2 -25.32 -4.00 3.90
C ILE A 2 -24.02 -3.44 3.34
N ASP A 3 -23.95 -2.12 3.28
CA ASP A 3 -22.80 -1.39 2.75
C ASP A 3 -22.04 -0.61 3.83
N ILE A 4 -21.06 0.17 3.42
CA ILE A 4 -20.25 0.98 4.34
C ILE A 4 -21.05 2.02 5.11
N LYS A 5 -22.17 2.48 4.57
CA LYS A 5 -23.03 3.49 5.24
C LYS A 5 -23.79 2.86 6.39
N ASP A 6 -24.29 1.63 6.21
CA ASP A 6 -24.94 0.85 7.26
C ASP A 6 -23.94 0.56 8.39
N PHE A 7 -22.71 0.16 8.02
CA PHE A 7 -21.64 -0.06 8.98
C PHE A 7 -21.25 1.20 9.75
N ASN A 8 -21.13 2.33 9.07
CA ASN A 8 -20.82 3.61 9.71
C ASN A 8 -21.95 4.05 10.65
N THR A 9 -23.22 3.90 10.24
CA THR A 9 -24.40 4.20 11.06
C THR A 9 -24.42 3.32 12.30
N PHE A 10 -24.25 2.01 12.14
CA PHE A 10 -24.19 1.07 13.25
C PHE A 10 -23.04 1.41 14.22
N SER A 11 -21.86 1.70 13.71
CA SER A 11 -20.70 2.03 14.53
C SER A 11 -20.84 3.35 15.29
N ASN A 12 -21.47 4.36 14.69
CA ASN A 12 -21.76 5.62 15.36
C ASN A 12 -22.80 5.41 16.50
N ALA A 13 -23.85 4.64 16.24
CA ALA A 13 -24.87 4.29 17.24
C ALA A 13 -24.24 3.50 18.40
N TRP A 14 -23.34 2.56 18.10
CA TRP A 14 -22.59 1.81 19.12
C TRP A 14 -21.78 2.73 20.03
N GLN A 15 -21.07 3.70 19.46
CA GLN A 15 -20.26 4.65 20.23
C GLN A 15 -21.12 5.58 21.11
N SER A 16 -22.26 6.00 20.61
CA SER A 16 -23.18 6.89 21.32
C SER A 16 -24.20 6.18 22.20
N GLN A 17 -24.26 4.85 22.16
CA GLN A 17 -25.27 4.03 22.83
C GLN A 17 -26.69 4.45 22.44
N ASP A 18 -26.90 4.73 21.15
CA ASP A 18 -28.18 5.21 20.62
C ASP A 18 -29.12 4.05 20.35
N ILE A 19 -30.03 3.81 21.28
CA ILE A 19 -31.00 2.71 21.23
C ILE A 19 -32.00 2.81 20.05
N THR A 20 -32.06 3.94 19.34
CA THR A 20 -32.89 4.02 18.13
C THR A 20 -32.39 3.15 16.99
N TYR A 21 -31.14 2.71 17.06
CA TYR A 21 -30.49 1.78 16.12
C TYR A 21 -30.25 0.39 16.70
N GLU A 22 -30.92 0.07 17.81
CA GLU A 22 -30.90 -1.28 18.40
C GLU A 22 -31.36 -2.32 17.38
N LEU A 23 -30.65 -3.44 17.29
CA LEU A 23 -30.93 -4.55 16.38
C LEU A 23 -31.37 -5.83 17.09
N GLY A 24 -31.21 -5.87 18.39
CA GLY A 24 -31.58 -7.09 18.95
C GLY A 24 -31.37 -7.33 20.38
N PRO A 25 -31.76 -8.45 21.02
CA PRO A 25 -31.64 -9.80 20.45
C PRO A 25 -32.54 -10.05 19.25
N VAL A 26 -32.15 -11.04 18.45
CA VAL A 26 -32.91 -11.42 17.25
C VAL A 26 -33.37 -12.87 17.35
N SER A 27 -34.58 -13.13 16.86
CA SER A 27 -35.09 -14.48 16.61
C SER A 27 -35.14 -14.76 15.11
N GLY A 28 -35.12 -16.05 14.74
CA GLY A 28 -35.10 -16.47 13.33
C GLY A 28 -33.71 -16.77 12.79
N GLN A 29 -33.60 -16.88 11.48
CA GLN A 29 -32.37 -17.16 10.76
C GLN A 29 -32.10 -16.13 9.68
N VAL A 30 -30.82 -15.89 9.40
CA VAL A 30 -30.39 -14.99 8.32
C VAL A 30 -31.01 -15.41 6.99
N PRO A 31 -31.58 -14.51 6.18
CA PRO A 31 -31.66 -13.03 6.38
C PRO A 31 -32.95 -12.58 7.06
N PHE A 32 -33.76 -13.48 7.55
CA PHE A 32 -35.11 -13.21 8.05
C PHE A 32 -35.11 -13.11 9.59
N PHE A 33 -34.32 -12.18 10.10
CA PHE A 33 -34.31 -11.88 11.53
C PHE A 33 -35.57 -11.08 11.94
N THR A 34 -36.08 -11.40 13.12
CA THR A 34 -37.06 -10.54 13.81
C THR A 34 -36.34 -9.93 15.01
N PRO A 35 -36.09 -8.61 15.02
CA PRO A 35 -35.52 -7.92 16.16
C PRO A 35 -36.48 -7.99 17.37
N GLU A 36 -35.90 -8.25 18.54
CA GLU A 36 -36.60 -8.20 19.83
C GLU A 36 -35.94 -7.10 20.67
N PHE A 37 -36.40 -5.85 20.49
CA PHE A 37 -35.79 -4.69 21.12
C PHE A 37 -35.92 -4.78 22.64
N ASP A 38 -34.79 -4.89 23.35
CA ASP A 38 -34.73 -4.99 24.81
C ASP A 38 -34.34 -3.66 25.49
N GLY A 39 -34.13 -2.62 24.72
CA GLY A 39 -33.76 -1.28 25.20
C GLY A 39 -32.31 -1.15 25.62
N ILE A 40 -31.46 -2.14 25.26
CA ILE A 40 -30.05 -2.20 25.63
C ILE A 40 -29.21 -2.36 24.36
N TYR A 41 -28.37 -1.39 24.09
CA TYR A 41 -27.43 -1.48 22.98
C TYR A 41 -26.18 -2.26 23.43
N ASP A 42 -26.11 -3.55 23.13
CA ASP A 42 -25.08 -4.44 23.64
C ASP A 42 -24.49 -5.39 22.56
N LEU A 43 -23.73 -6.39 22.99
CA LEU A 43 -23.10 -7.36 22.10
C LEU A 43 -24.09 -8.11 21.21
N LYS A 44 -25.35 -8.25 21.59
CA LYS A 44 -26.38 -8.94 20.80
C LYS A 44 -26.68 -8.15 19.52
N ASP A 45 -26.72 -6.80 19.61
CA ASP A 45 -26.84 -5.92 18.44
C ASP A 45 -25.65 -6.06 17.51
N GLY A 46 -24.44 -6.11 18.08
CA GLY A 46 -23.23 -6.35 17.33
C GLY A 46 -23.23 -7.69 16.60
N MET A 47 -23.72 -8.74 17.25
CA MET A 47 -23.85 -10.05 16.65
C MET A 47 -24.93 -10.07 15.56
N ALA A 48 -26.07 -9.42 15.76
CA ALA A 48 -27.13 -9.31 14.77
C ALA A 48 -26.62 -8.62 13.51
N PHE A 49 -25.93 -7.48 13.67
CA PHE A 49 -25.30 -6.77 12.55
C PHE A 49 -24.27 -7.63 11.84
N TYR A 50 -23.37 -8.29 12.59
CA TYR A 50 -22.35 -9.17 12.03
C TYR A 50 -22.94 -10.32 11.20
N TYR A 51 -23.99 -10.99 11.69
CA TYR A 51 -24.64 -12.09 10.98
C TYR A 51 -25.29 -11.61 9.67
N MET A 52 -25.98 -10.47 9.67
CA MET A 52 -26.57 -9.89 8.48
C MET A 52 -25.49 -9.49 7.46
N TRP A 53 -24.43 -8.81 7.92
CA TRP A 53 -23.30 -8.44 7.09
C TRP A 53 -22.61 -9.65 6.45
N HIS A 54 -22.35 -10.67 7.25
CA HIS A 54 -21.71 -11.90 6.79
C HIS A 54 -22.58 -12.66 5.78
N TRP A 55 -23.89 -12.68 5.97
CA TRP A 55 -24.83 -13.29 5.04
C TRP A 55 -24.86 -12.53 3.72
N ASP A 56 -25.04 -11.22 3.76
CA ASP A 56 -25.10 -10.36 2.57
C ASP A 56 -23.82 -10.51 1.71
N TYR A 57 -22.67 -10.50 2.38
CA TYR A 57 -21.40 -10.74 1.71
C TYR A 57 -21.32 -12.09 0.99
N ASN A 58 -21.86 -13.17 1.60
CA ASN A 58 -21.87 -14.48 0.96
C ASN A 58 -22.77 -14.54 -0.27
N GLN A 59 -23.80 -13.70 -0.35
CA GLN A 59 -24.62 -13.54 -1.55
C GLN A 59 -23.91 -12.71 -2.64
N LEU A 60 -23.21 -11.64 -2.25
CA LEU A 60 -22.41 -10.78 -3.13
C LEU A 60 -21.22 -11.52 -3.75
N GLY A 61 -20.72 -12.58 -3.12
CA GLY A 61 -19.65 -13.42 -3.65
C GLY A 61 -19.95 -14.05 -5.02
N LYS A 62 -21.20 -13.98 -5.49
CA LYS A 62 -21.61 -14.45 -6.80
C LYS A 62 -21.68 -13.35 -7.87
N THR A 63 -21.67 -12.07 -7.51
CA THR A 63 -21.76 -10.99 -8.51
C THR A 63 -21.22 -9.68 -7.94
N ILE A 64 -19.88 -9.54 -7.81
CA ILE A 64 -19.35 -8.19 -7.87
C ILE A 64 -19.35 -7.83 -9.35
N VAL A 65 -20.43 -7.20 -9.76
CA VAL A 65 -20.42 -6.40 -10.97
C VAL A 65 -19.31 -5.36 -10.74
N ASN A 66 -18.24 -5.43 -11.55
CA ASN A 66 -17.31 -4.33 -11.74
C ASN A 66 -18.09 -3.16 -12.33
N THR A 67 -18.94 -2.53 -11.53
CA THR A 67 -19.40 -1.20 -11.86
C THR A 67 -18.14 -0.36 -11.76
N LYS A 68 -17.57 0.00 -12.92
CA LYS A 68 -16.51 1.01 -13.01
C LYS A 68 -17.05 2.24 -12.31
N LEU A 69 -16.77 2.33 -11.01
CA LEU A 69 -17.06 3.52 -10.23
C LEU A 69 -16.35 4.65 -10.95
N LYS A 70 -17.07 5.72 -11.25
CA LYS A 70 -16.48 6.89 -11.91
C LYS A 70 -15.25 7.29 -11.10
N GLN A 71 -14.16 7.55 -11.81
CA GLN A 71 -12.88 7.96 -11.27
C GLN A 71 -13.10 9.11 -10.27
N GLY A 72 -13.18 8.76 -8.98
CA GLY A 72 -13.28 9.70 -7.87
C GLY A 72 -11.90 10.27 -7.52
N ASN A 73 -11.83 11.11 -6.50
CA ASN A 73 -10.55 11.65 -6.02
C ASN A 73 -9.59 10.51 -5.70
N LYS A 74 -8.40 10.58 -6.29
CA LYS A 74 -7.36 9.57 -6.14
C LYS A 74 -6.97 9.44 -4.67
N ILE A 75 -7.08 8.23 -4.11
CA ILE A 75 -6.57 7.93 -2.77
C ILE A 75 -5.04 7.77 -2.83
N ASP A 76 -4.40 8.01 -1.70
CA ASP A 76 -2.96 7.81 -1.55
C ASP A 76 -2.69 6.37 -1.11
N ILE A 77 -2.04 5.59 -1.98
CA ILE A 77 -1.64 4.20 -1.72
C ILE A 77 -0.14 4.09 -1.92
N SER A 78 0.52 3.46 -0.98
CA SER A 78 1.94 3.15 -1.02
C SER A 78 2.20 1.71 -0.58
N HIS A 79 3.36 1.15 -0.92
CA HIS A 79 3.76 -0.15 -0.43
C HIS A 79 5.24 -0.19 -0.09
N SER A 80 5.59 -1.11 0.81
CA SER A 80 6.94 -1.53 1.15
C SER A 80 7.09 -3.04 0.88
N THR A 81 8.21 -3.63 1.27
CA THR A 81 8.46 -5.07 1.11
C THR A 81 7.46 -5.96 1.84
N ASP A 82 6.86 -5.46 2.91
CA ASP A 82 6.07 -6.23 3.87
C ASP A 82 4.65 -5.68 4.08
N ARG A 83 4.29 -4.56 3.44
CA ARG A 83 2.98 -3.93 3.66
C ARG A 83 2.49 -3.10 2.48
N LEU A 84 1.17 -3.06 2.34
CA LEU A 84 0.42 -2.08 1.55
C LEU A 84 -0.26 -1.11 2.53
N THR A 85 -0.16 0.17 2.25
CA THR A 85 -0.72 1.23 3.08
C THR A 85 -1.69 2.07 2.28
N VAL A 86 -2.89 2.26 2.80
CA VAL A 86 -3.93 3.14 2.24
C VAL A 86 -4.15 4.29 3.20
N LYS A 87 -3.93 5.51 2.74
CA LYS A 87 -4.18 6.71 3.53
C LYS A 87 -5.60 7.20 3.30
N PRO A 88 -6.44 7.26 4.35
CA PRO A 88 -7.79 7.81 4.22
C PRO A 88 -7.76 9.27 3.76
N PRO A 89 -8.71 9.69 2.92
CA PRO A 89 -8.84 11.11 2.57
C PRO A 89 -9.34 11.92 3.77
N ASN A 90 -8.99 13.20 3.81
CA ASN A 90 -9.44 14.11 4.87
C ASN A 90 -10.96 14.13 4.98
N GLY A 91 -11.48 14.05 6.19
CA GLY A 91 -12.91 14.04 6.47
C GLY A 91 -13.58 12.66 6.35
N ALA A 92 -12.84 11.62 5.99
CA ALA A 92 -13.37 10.27 6.03
C ALA A 92 -13.59 9.79 7.48
N ARG A 93 -14.70 9.10 7.70
CA ARG A 93 -15.06 8.48 8.98
C ARG A 93 -15.11 6.97 8.91
N ALA A 94 -15.52 6.43 7.76
CA ALA A 94 -15.53 5.00 7.52
C ALA A 94 -15.02 4.67 6.12
N ALA A 95 -14.42 3.49 5.98
CA ALA A 95 -13.85 2.96 4.76
C ALA A 95 -14.38 1.56 4.44
N GLU A 96 -14.79 1.37 3.20
CA GLU A 96 -14.90 0.06 2.57
C GLU A 96 -13.72 -0.11 1.60
N ILE A 97 -12.98 -1.20 1.75
CA ILE A 97 -11.87 -1.54 0.84
C ILE A 97 -12.04 -3.00 0.43
N ILE A 98 -12.08 -3.22 -0.87
CA ILE A 98 -12.06 -4.56 -1.47
C ILE A 98 -10.75 -4.68 -2.24
N ILE A 99 -9.96 -5.71 -1.93
CA ILE A 99 -8.72 -6.01 -2.63
C ILE A 99 -8.81 -7.42 -3.20
N ASN A 100 -8.58 -7.55 -4.52
CA ASN A 100 -8.30 -8.83 -5.14
C ASN A 100 -6.80 -8.90 -5.45
N TYR A 101 -6.16 -10.00 -5.08
CA TYR A 101 -4.73 -10.23 -5.23
C TYR A 101 -4.46 -11.66 -5.73
N PRO A 102 -3.34 -11.93 -6.40
CA PRO A 102 -2.99 -13.27 -6.85
C PRO A 102 -2.61 -14.16 -5.65
N ALA A 103 -3.53 -15.04 -5.25
CA ALA A 103 -3.39 -15.90 -4.05
C ALA A 103 -2.25 -16.93 -4.16
N ASP A 104 -1.86 -17.29 -5.37
CA ASP A 104 -0.74 -18.17 -5.67
C ASP A 104 0.63 -17.49 -5.52
N GLU A 105 0.68 -16.18 -5.56
CA GLU A 105 1.91 -15.38 -5.47
C GLU A 105 2.13 -14.77 -4.09
N MET A 106 1.06 -14.44 -3.35
CA MET A 106 1.14 -13.75 -2.08
C MET A 106 -0.01 -14.07 -1.14
N LEU A 107 0.21 -13.82 0.15
CA LEU A 107 -0.82 -13.74 1.17
C LEU A 107 -0.88 -12.30 1.69
N MET A 108 -2.05 -11.70 1.63
CA MET A 108 -2.32 -10.37 2.16
C MET A 108 -3.32 -10.45 3.31
N LEU A 109 -3.03 -9.78 4.41
CA LEU A 109 -3.89 -9.74 5.60
C LEU A 109 -4.01 -8.30 6.10
N PRO A 110 -5.22 -7.82 6.47
CA PRO A 110 -5.35 -6.54 7.14
C PRO A 110 -4.65 -6.60 8.50
N ARG A 111 -3.78 -5.63 8.77
CA ARG A 111 -3.04 -5.56 10.05
C ARG A 111 -4.02 -5.36 11.20
N SER A 112 -3.85 -6.14 12.27
CA SER A 112 -4.63 -5.96 13.49
C SER A 112 -4.42 -4.56 14.06
N ILE A 113 -5.51 -3.92 14.51
CA ILE A 113 -5.49 -2.66 15.24
C ILE A 113 -5.37 -3.00 16.71
N SER A 114 -4.52 -2.27 17.46
CA SER A 114 -4.43 -2.46 18.90
C SER A 114 -5.75 -2.08 19.59
N MET A 115 -6.21 -2.89 20.53
CA MET A 115 -7.46 -2.65 21.28
C MET A 115 -7.39 -1.42 22.21
N GLU A 116 -6.23 -0.78 22.34
CA GLU A 116 -6.01 0.33 23.26
C GLU A 116 -6.60 1.68 22.79
N GLN A 117 -6.94 1.78 21.51
CA GLN A 117 -7.59 2.98 20.96
C GLN A 117 -9.08 2.71 20.80
N GLY A 118 -9.86 3.20 21.74
CA GLY A 118 -11.30 2.98 21.89
C GLY A 118 -12.07 2.88 20.57
N ALA A 119 -12.82 1.77 20.41
CA ALA A 119 -13.86 1.52 19.42
C ALA A 119 -13.45 1.69 17.94
N ASN A 120 -12.36 1.11 17.52
CA ASN A 120 -12.11 0.90 16.10
C ASN A 120 -12.95 -0.28 15.63
N SER A 121 -14.20 -0.03 15.29
CA SER A 121 -15.05 -1.04 14.68
C SER A 121 -14.47 -1.43 13.33
N ARG A 122 -14.18 -2.69 13.18
CA ARG A 122 -13.69 -3.28 11.93
C ARG A 122 -14.41 -4.60 11.67
N LEU A 123 -14.90 -4.76 10.46
CA LEU A 123 -15.34 -6.03 9.94
C LEU A 123 -14.45 -6.39 8.74
N SER A 124 -13.97 -7.62 8.70
CA SER A 124 -13.19 -8.08 7.55
C SER A 124 -13.58 -9.51 7.19
N LYS A 125 -13.62 -9.78 5.90
CA LYS A 125 -13.70 -11.13 5.36
C LYS A 125 -12.52 -11.36 4.42
N ILE A 126 -11.81 -12.45 4.66
CA ILE A 126 -10.61 -12.80 3.93
C ILE A 126 -10.83 -14.17 3.31
N ASP A 127 -10.74 -14.24 2.01
CA ASP A 127 -10.69 -15.48 1.25
C ASP A 127 -9.27 -15.64 0.68
N THR A 128 -8.48 -16.44 1.37
CA THR A 128 -7.08 -16.69 1.00
C THR A 128 -6.95 -17.62 -0.20
N VAL A 129 -8.01 -18.33 -0.57
CA VAL A 129 -8.01 -19.24 -1.72
C VAL A 129 -8.22 -18.47 -3.01
N SER A 130 -9.18 -17.56 -3.02
CA SER A 130 -9.43 -16.69 -4.20
C SER A 130 -8.58 -15.41 -4.19
N GLY A 131 -7.83 -15.13 -3.13
CA GLY A 131 -7.04 -13.91 -3.00
C GLY A 131 -7.90 -12.65 -2.86
N ARG A 132 -8.89 -12.69 -1.95
CA ARG A 132 -9.82 -11.57 -1.79
C ARG A 132 -9.98 -11.13 -0.36
N ILE A 133 -9.95 -9.82 -0.16
CA ILE A 133 -10.23 -9.15 1.12
C ILE A 133 -11.38 -8.18 0.93
N LEU A 134 -12.36 -8.22 1.82
CA LEU A 134 -13.29 -7.13 2.09
C LEU A 134 -12.99 -6.59 3.47
N LEU A 135 -12.85 -5.29 3.60
CA LEU A 135 -12.64 -4.56 4.84
C LEU A 135 -13.65 -3.43 4.97
N HIS A 136 -14.42 -3.42 6.07
CA HIS A 136 -15.14 -2.25 6.57
C HIS A 136 -14.44 -1.79 7.85
N GLN A 137 -14.06 -0.53 7.93
CA GLN A 137 -13.34 0.02 9.06
C GLN A 137 -13.75 1.46 9.34
N ILE A 138 -13.97 1.77 10.62
CA ILE A 138 -14.00 3.15 11.07
C ILE A 138 -12.58 3.69 10.99
N VAL A 139 -12.42 4.84 10.37
CA VAL A 139 -11.12 5.46 10.15
C VAL A 139 -11.02 6.78 10.89
N SER A 140 -9.81 7.07 11.32
CA SER A 140 -9.34 8.36 11.79
C SER A 140 -8.27 8.85 10.82
N ASP A 141 -7.38 9.71 11.25
CA ASP A 141 -6.22 10.15 10.45
C ASP A 141 -5.15 9.05 10.27
N GLU A 142 -5.38 7.86 10.83
CA GLU A 142 -4.45 6.73 10.74
C GLU A 142 -4.55 6.00 9.40
N GLU A 143 -3.42 5.47 8.95
CA GLU A 143 -3.32 4.67 7.75
C GLU A 143 -3.93 3.28 7.94
N ILE A 144 -4.60 2.77 6.90
CA ILE A 144 -5.08 1.40 6.83
C ILE A 144 -3.95 0.55 6.25
N VAL A 145 -3.48 -0.43 7.01
CA VAL A 145 -2.31 -1.24 6.65
C VAL A 145 -2.72 -2.70 6.41
N PHE A 146 -2.22 -3.25 5.31
CA PHE A 146 -2.29 -4.67 4.99
C PHE A 146 -0.88 -5.25 5.00
N ASP A 147 -0.67 -6.33 5.74
CA ASP A 147 0.59 -7.05 5.76
C ASP A 147 0.70 -7.94 4.52
N LEU A 148 1.84 -7.86 3.82
CA LEU A 148 2.17 -8.65 2.63
C LEU A 148 3.10 -9.80 3.07
N ASN A 149 2.56 -11.01 3.11
CA ASN A 149 3.33 -12.20 3.44
C ASN A 149 3.59 -13.03 2.19
N SER A 150 4.77 -13.62 2.11
CA SER A 150 5.16 -14.46 0.98
C SER A 150 5.09 -13.77 -0.38
N TYR A 151 5.27 -12.44 -0.41
CA TYR A 151 5.28 -11.70 -1.66
C TYR A 151 6.42 -12.18 -2.55
N SER A 152 6.05 -12.71 -3.72
CA SER A 152 7.01 -13.08 -4.76
C SER A 152 7.79 -11.84 -5.21
N ARG A 153 9.08 -12.01 -5.54
CA ARG A 153 9.91 -10.92 -6.09
C ARG A 153 9.47 -10.45 -7.48
N ASN A 154 8.39 -10.98 -8.00
CA ASN A 154 7.82 -10.60 -9.28
C ASN A 154 6.86 -9.42 -9.10
N GLN A 155 6.66 -8.69 -10.19
CA GLN A 155 5.63 -7.68 -10.28
C GLN A 155 4.25 -8.35 -10.18
N SER A 156 3.38 -7.85 -9.31
CA SER A 156 2.02 -8.35 -9.13
C SER A 156 1.03 -7.18 -9.17
N ASN A 157 -0.17 -7.43 -9.66
CA ASN A 157 -1.22 -6.44 -9.73
C ASN A 157 -2.30 -6.73 -8.70
N LEU A 158 -2.79 -5.67 -8.07
CA LEU A 158 -3.92 -5.70 -7.16
C LEU A 158 -5.08 -4.92 -7.76
N ASP A 159 -6.27 -5.51 -7.73
CA ASP A 159 -7.50 -4.81 -8.03
C ASP A 159 -8.09 -4.25 -6.74
N ILE A 160 -8.12 -2.94 -6.60
CA ILE A 160 -8.57 -2.27 -5.38
C ILE A 160 -9.82 -1.46 -5.69
N SER A 161 -10.93 -1.81 -5.05
CA SER A 161 -12.13 -0.97 -4.99
C SER A 161 -12.23 -0.33 -3.61
N TYR A 162 -12.63 0.93 -3.54
CA TYR A 162 -12.73 1.63 -2.27
C TYR A 162 -13.90 2.62 -2.25
N GLN A 163 -14.45 2.81 -1.05
CA GLN A 163 -15.39 3.87 -0.74
C GLN A 163 -15.10 4.42 0.66
N PHE A 164 -14.99 5.73 0.77
CA PHE A 164 -14.86 6.45 2.04
C PHE A 164 -16.08 7.34 2.23
N VAL A 165 -16.63 7.33 3.44
CA VAL A 165 -17.76 8.17 3.81
C VAL A 165 -17.42 9.04 5.02
N ASP A 166 -18.06 10.20 5.11
CA ASP A 166 -17.98 11.09 6.29
C ASP A 166 -18.94 10.63 7.41
N GLN A 167 -18.99 11.39 8.51
CA GLN A 167 -19.89 11.11 9.63
C GLN A 167 -21.39 11.14 9.27
N ASN A 168 -21.77 11.80 8.17
CA ASN A 168 -23.14 11.92 7.68
C ASN A 168 -23.45 10.94 6.55
N ASN A 169 -22.60 9.93 6.32
CA ASN A 169 -22.69 8.96 5.22
C ASN A 169 -22.59 9.56 3.80
N ASN A 170 -22.07 10.79 3.66
CA ASN A 170 -21.75 11.31 2.35
C ASN A 170 -20.46 10.68 1.83
N THR A 171 -20.43 10.32 0.56
CA THR A 171 -19.21 9.79 -0.07
C THR A 171 -18.15 10.89 -0.20
N VAL A 172 -17.04 10.72 0.50
CA VAL A 172 -15.86 11.59 0.45
C VAL A 172 -15.00 11.23 -0.76
N SER A 173 -14.78 9.93 -0.97
CA SER A 173 -14.02 9.40 -2.11
C SER A 173 -14.48 7.99 -2.41
N SER A 174 -14.52 7.61 -3.69
CA SER A 174 -14.77 6.24 -4.12
C SER A 174 -14.12 5.98 -5.46
N GLY A 175 -13.74 4.75 -5.73
CA GLY A 175 -13.14 4.41 -7.01
C GLY A 175 -12.67 2.97 -7.11
N TYR A 176 -12.09 2.70 -8.27
CA TYR A 176 -11.40 1.45 -8.60
C TYR A 176 -10.00 1.78 -9.11
N LEU A 177 -9.03 0.95 -8.74
CA LEU A 177 -7.63 1.15 -9.05
C LEU A 177 -6.94 -0.19 -9.30
N ASP A 178 -6.28 -0.31 -10.46
CA ASP A 178 -5.25 -1.34 -10.68
C ASP A 178 -3.97 -0.84 -10.05
N TYR A 179 -3.51 -1.51 -9.00
CA TYR A 179 -2.30 -1.13 -8.28
C TYR A 179 -1.17 -2.11 -8.54
N GLU A 180 -0.10 -1.61 -9.13
CA GLU A 180 1.08 -2.41 -9.44
C GLU A 180 2.00 -2.48 -8.22
N LEU A 181 2.11 -3.66 -7.60
CA LEU A 181 3.14 -3.97 -6.61
C LEU A 181 4.46 -4.21 -7.32
N LYS A 182 5.35 -3.23 -7.26
CA LYS A 182 6.70 -3.35 -7.80
C LYS A 182 7.60 -4.02 -6.77
N PRO A 183 8.46 -4.97 -7.21
CA PRO A 183 9.42 -5.58 -6.29
C PRO A 183 10.31 -4.52 -5.66
N ILE A 184 10.44 -4.58 -4.33
CA ILE A 184 11.31 -3.68 -3.56
C ILE A 184 12.48 -4.52 -3.03
N PRO A 185 13.74 -4.06 -3.21
CA PRO A 185 14.89 -4.76 -2.67
C PRO A 185 14.89 -4.76 -1.15
N GLY A 186 15.25 -5.89 -0.53
CA GLY A 186 15.32 -6.00 0.94
C GLY A 186 16.52 -5.29 1.58
N THR A 187 17.56 -4.93 0.78
CA THR A 187 18.79 -4.29 1.26
C THR A 187 19.33 -3.28 0.26
N PHE A 188 20.06 -2.27 0.77
CA PHE A 188 20.84 -1.39 -0.08
C PHE A 188 21.92 -2.17 -0.83
N ALA A 189 22.06 -1.93 -2.12
CA ALA A 189 23.15 -2.50 -2.90
C ALA A 189 23.65 -1.55 -3.98
N LEU A 190 24.95 -1.56 -4.24
CA LEU A 190 25.59 -1.00 -5.42
C LEU A 190 26.06 -2.12 -6.30
N LYS A 191 25.51 -2.26 -7.50
CA LYS A 191 25.87 -3.31 -8.47
C LYS A 191 27.08 -2.91 -9.30
N ASP A 192 27.66 -3.87 -10.00
CA ASP A 192 28.69 -3.59 -10.98
C ASP A 192 28.10 -2.75 -12.13
N ASN A 193 28.87 -1.78 -12.60
CA ASN A 193 28.49 -0.99 -13.76
C ASN A 193 28.58 -1.85 -15.03
N TYR A 194 27.68 -1.57 -15.98
CA TYR A 194 27.66 -2.30 -17.24
C TYR A 194 27.40 -1.34 -18.42
N PRO A 195 28.20 -1.49 -19.48
CA PRO A 195 29.40 -2.35 -19.63
C PRO A 195 30.56 -1.93 -18.70
N ASN A 196 31.49 -2.84 -18.44
CA ASN A 196 32.77 -2.60 -17.77
C ASN A 196 33.80 -3.63 -18.26
N PRO A 197 34.84 -3.25 -19.04
CA PRO A 197 35.16 -1.89 -19.47
C PRO A 197 34.12 -1.24 -20.37
N PHE A 198 34.11 0.11 -20.45
CA PHE A 198 33.10 0.86 -21.20
C PHE A 198 33.70 1.98 -22.09
N ASN A 199 32.94 2.38 -23.12
CA ASN A 199 33.27 3.48 -24.03
C ASN A 199 32.00 4.02 -24.71
N PRO A 200 31.62 5.28 -24.61
CA PRO A 200 31.98 6.22 -23.55
C PRO A 200 31.01 6.13 -22.35
N SER A 201 29.98 5.31 -22.44
CA SER A 201 28.87 5.27 -21.45
C SER A 201 28.82 3.97 -20.69
N THR A 202 28.42 4.09 -19.42
CA THR A 202 28.12 2.94 -18.56
C THR A 202 26.93 3.22 -17.68
N THR A 203 26.21 2.16 -17.30
CA THR A 203 25.07 2.19 -16.40
C THR A 203 25.45 1.68 -15.03
N ILE A 204 25.25 2.46 -14.01
CA ILE A 204 25.46 2.13 -12.60
C ILE A 204 24.10 1.76 -12.02
N ARG A 205 23.92 0.50 -11.58
CA ARG A 205 22.68 0.01 -10.98
C ARG A 205 22.80 -0.02 -9.46
N PHE A 206 21.71 0.29 -8.78
CA PHE A 206 21.66 0.25 -7.33
C PHE A 206 20.24 -0.04 -6.82
N ASP A 207 20.17 -0.61 -5.63
CA ASP A 207 18.96 -1.07 -4.99
C ASP A 207 18.71 -0.24 -3.72
N LEU A 208 17.46 0.21 -3.52
CA LEU A 208 17.02 0.98 -2.36
C LEU A 208 15.87 0.26 -1.66
N PRO A 209 16.04 -0.22 -0.42
CA PRO A 209 14.95 -0.83 0.35
C PRO A 209 13.95 0.20 0.88
N THR A 210 14.36 1.47 1.00
CA THR A 210 13.57 2.59 1.48
C THR A 210 13.81 3.83 0.63
N ASP A 211 12.89 4.78 0.68
CA ASP A 211 13.05 6.09 0.05
C ASP A 211 14.28 6.82 0.59
N ALA A 212 15.13 7.30 -0.30
CA ALA A 212 16.38 7.94 0.10
C ALA A 212 16.77 9.10 -0.82
N MET A 213 17.47 10.08 -0.26
CA MET A 213 18.28 11.01 -1.05
C MET A 213 19.53 10.26 -1.50
N VAL A 214 19.72 10.16 -2.81
CA VAL A 214 20.81 9.37 -3.42
C VAL A 214 21.75 10.28 -4.18
N ASN A 215 23.04 10.14 -3.91
CA ASN A 215 24.11 10.71 -4.72
C ASN A 215 24.90 9.56 -5.35
N ILE A 216 25.09 9.59 -6.67
CA ILE A 216 26.09 8.80 -7.38
C ILE A 216 27.22 9.73 -7.75
N ILE A 217 28.41 9.46 -7.24
CA ILE A 217 29.58 10.33 -7.38
C ILE A 217 30.69 9.54 -8.08
N ILE A 218 31.35 10.17 -9.02
CA ILE A 218 32.47 9.60 -9.76
C ILE A 218 33.76 10.28 -9.32
N TYR A 219 34.76 9.47 -9.00
CA TYR A 219 36.10 9.92 -8.59
C TYR A 219 37.17 9.40 -9.54
N ASP A 220 38.22 10.18 -9.74
CA ASP A 220 39.46 9.72 -10.38
C ASP A 220 40.32 8.92 -9.38
N ILE A 221 41.46 8.42 -9.87
CA ILE A 221 42.41 7.61 -9.06
C ILE A 221 43.06 8.39 -7.90
N THR A 222 42.98 9.72 -7.92
CA THR A 222 43.48 10.59 -6.85
C THR A 222 42.45 10.86 -5.79
N GLY A 223 41.21 10.40 -5.96
CA GLY A 223 40.09 10.65 -5.06
C GLY A 223 39.38 11.98 -5.32
N ARG A 224 39.69 12.69 -6.39
CA ARG A 224 39.02 13.92 -6.77
C ARG A 224 37.69 13.61 -7.43
N GLU A 225 36.62 14.29 -7.02
CA GLU A 225 35.30 14.20 -7.64
C GLU A 225 35.35 14.74 -9.08
N VAL A 226 34.91 13.91 -10.02
CA VAL A 226 34.93 14.21 -11.47
C VAL A 226 33.54 14.56 -11.97
N ALA A 227 32.51 13.86 -11.48
CA ALA A 227 31.14 14.04 -11.90
C ALA A 227 30.16 13.53 -10.83
N ARG A 228 28.91 14.00 -10.93
CA ARG A 228 27.81 13.51 -10.11
C ARG A 228 26.59 13.19 -11.01
N PRO A 229 26.55 12.00 -11.62
CA PRO A 229 25.49 11.63 -12.54
C PRO A 229 24.08 11.63 -11.94
N LEU A 230 23.97 11.46 -10.61
CA LEU A 230 22.70 11.47 -9.92
C LEU A 230 22.83 12.19 -8.56
N SER A 231 21.89 13.10 -8.27
CA SER A 231 21.73 13.74 -6.96
C SER A 231 20.27 14.10 -6.80
N THR A 232 19.46 13.14 -6.28
CA THR A 232 18.01 13.35 -6.14
C THR A 232 17.40 12.35 -5.16
N ARG A 233 16.20 12.66 -4.67
CA ARG A 233 15.39 11.70 -3.90
C ARG A 233 14.85 10.63 -4.85
N LYS A 234 14.97 9.37 -4.44
CA LYS A 234 14.42 8.19 -5.10
C LYS A 234 13.59 7.40 -4.12
N ASN A 235 12.48 6.86 -4.61
CA ASN A 235 11.65 5.93 -3.85
C ASN A 235 12.37 4.58 -3.70
N ALA A 236 11.90 3.74 -2.76
CA ALA A 236 12.32 2.35 -2.69
C ALA A 236 12.19 1.65 -4.05
N GLY A 237 13.12 0.75 -4.38
CA GLY A 237 13.11 0.05 -5.67
C GLY A 237 14.48 -0.12 -6.30
N TYR A 238 14.47 -0.64 -7.53
CA TYR A 238 15.65 -0.85 -8.36
C TYR A 238 15.88 0.36 -9.26
N HIS A 239 17.08 0.92 -9.23
CA HIS A 239 17.42 2.15 -9.92
C HIS A 239 18.68 2.05 -10.73
N SER A 240 18.87 3.01 -11.64
CA SER A 240 20.09 3.17 -12.40
C SER A 240 20.43 4.64 -12.65
N ALA A 241 21.72 4.90 -12.83
CA ALA A 241 22.25 6.16 -13.29
C ALA A 241 23.24 5.90 -14.43
N VAL A 242 23.23 6.74 -15.43
CA VAL A 242 24.13 6.63 -16.58
C VAL A 242 25.24 7.69 -16.44
N TRP A 243 26.47 7.26 -16.65
CA TRP A 243 27.60 8.16 -16.80
C TRP A 243 28.20 8.04 -18.22
N ASN A 244 28.39 9.16 -18.87
CA ASN A 244 28.84 9.26 -20.27
C ASN A 244 30.28 9.80 -20.40
N SER A 245 31.13 9.50 -19.42
CA SER A 245 32.56 9.89 -19.38
C SER A 245 32.79 11.42 -19.45
N LYS A 246 31.85 12.21 -18.92
CA LYS A 246 31.98 13.67 -18.84
C LYS A 246 32.20 14.14 -17.42
N ASN A 247 33.02 15.19 -17.29
CA ASN A 247 33.20 15.91 -16.03
C ASN A 247 32.08 16.93 -15.79
N PHE A 248 32.18 17.73 -14.71
CA PHE A 248 31.20 18.78 -14.39
C PHE A 248 31.06 19.86 -15.46
N ASN A 249 32.11 20.09 -16.26
CA ASN A 249 32.11 21.07 -17.34
C ASN A 249 31.53 20.51 -18.65
N GLY A 250 31.13 19.23 -18.68
CA GLY A 250 30.65 18.56 -19.89
C GLY A 250 31.78 18.10 -20.83
N GLU A 251 33.05 18.17 -20.40
CA GLU A 251 34.21 17.75 -21.17
C GLU A 251 34.46 16.23 -20.96
N SER A 252 34.92 15.56 -22.04
CA SER A 252 35.28 14.14 -21.96
C SER A 252 36.52 13.95 -21.11
N VAL A 253 36.48 12.96 -20.22
CA VAL A 253 37.62 12.61 -19.36
C VAL A 253 38.53 11.60 -20.05
N SER A 254 39.77 11.47 -19.58
CA SER A 254 40.76 10.53 -20.12
C SER A 254 40.39 9.06 -19.83
N ALA A 255 40.80 8.16 -20.73
CA ALA A 255 40.73 6.73 -20.45
C ALA A 255 41.50 6.39 -19.16
N GLY A 256 41.01 5.42 -18.42
CA GLY A 256 41.64 5.01 -17.16
C GLY A 256 40.66 4.44 -16.14
N ILE A 257 41.18 4.25 -14.95
CA ILE A 257 40.38 3.73 -13.81
C ILE A 257 39.69 4.91 -13.13
N TYR A 258 38.39 4.69 -12.86
CA TYR A 258 37.55 5.55 -12.06
C TYR A 258 36.88 4.75 -10.94
N PHE A 259 36.46 5.47 -9.91
CA PHE A 259 35.61 4.90 -8.86
C PHE A 259 34.26 5.57 -8.89
N TYR A 260 33.20 4.80 -8.67
CA TYR A 260 31.86 5.35 -8.45
C TYR A 260 31.40 4.97 -7.06
N GLN A 261 30.71 5.90 -6.43
CA GLN A 261 30.19 5.76 -5.08
C GLN A 261 28.72 6.07 -5.05
N ILE A 262 27.94 5.22 -4.42
CA ILE A 262 26.60 5.59 -3.94
C ILE A 262 26.71 6.14 -2.52
N GLN A 263 26.01 7.22 -2.27
CA GLN A 263 25.90 7.84 -0.94
C GLN A 263 24.44 8.14 -0.63
N THR A 264 23.94 7.55 0.46
CA THR A 264 22.67 7.87 1.09
C THR A 264 22.93 8.23 2.56
N LYS A 265 21.88 8.53 3.33
CA LYS A 265 22.00 8.74 4.79
C LYS A 265 22.47 7.47 5.52
N GLU A 266 22.06 6.30 5.03
CA GLU A 266 22.24 5.01 5.72
C GLU A 266 23.24 4.08 5.03
N PHE A 267 23.63 4.37 3.78
CA PHE A 267 24.45 3.46 2.99
C PHE A 267 25.46 4.23 2.14
N VAL A 268 26.72 3.80 2.23
CA VAL A 268 27.83 4.28 1.39
C VAL A 268 28.59 3.08 0.85
N ARG A 269 28.79 3.00 -0.44
CA ARG A 269 29.56 1.94 -1.10
C ARG A 269 30.25 2.46 -2.35
N SER A 270 31.48 2.02 -2.57
CA SER A 270 32.28 2.37 -3.76
C SER A 270 32.65 1.12 -4.54
N LYS A 271 32.77 1.28 -5.87
CA LYS A 271 33.29 0.26 -6.79
C LYS A 271 34.15 0.92 -7.84
N LYS A 272 35.02 0.13 -8.52
CA LYS A 272 35.89 0.57 -9.60
C LYS A 272 35.28 0.28 -10.97
N MET A 273 35.62 1.10 -11.96
CA MET A 273 35.27 0.92 -13.36
C MET A 273 36.43 1.33 -14.28
N LEU A 274 36.47 0.79 -15.51
CA LEU A 274 37.50 1.04 -16.49
C LEU A 274 36.91 1.68 -17.74
N LEU A 275 37.31 2.94 -18.00
CA LEU A 275 36.99 3.65 -19.24
C LEU A 275 38.05 3.38 -20.31
N LEU A 276 37.61 2.89 -21.45
CA LEU A 276 38.41 2.77 -22.67
C LEU A 276 38.29 4.05 -23.51
N LYS A 277 39.22 4.19 -24.45
CA LYS A 277 39.19 5.33 -25.37
C LYS A 277 38.54 4.94 -26.68
#